data_7d95b2964ee8f340eb6e7ed2f0234f91
#
_entry.id   7d95b2964ee8f340eb6e7ed2f0234f91
#
_cell.length_a   1.000
_cell.length_b   1.000
_cell.length_c   1.000
_cell.angle_alpha   90.00
_cell.angle_beta   90.00
_cell.angle_gamma   90.00
#
_symmetry.space_group_name_H-M   'P 1'
#
loop_
_entity.id
_entity.type
_entity.pdbx_description
1 polymer ?
#
loop_
_entity_poly.entity_id
_entity_poly.type
_entity_poly.pdbx_seq_one_letter_code
_entity_poly.pdbx_strand_id
1 'polypeptide(L)'
;MAGKGTRTNKEVPKQFLKVSQDKYLFEISLDKFIRTGCYRKIVLVVNPEYVEWVKNRISNNYPGKLGRLITVIPGGDTAQHSRILGFESLLTDEESLWPNTVTFHDGVRVGFDENLLTFMINNCRFNSTAYVPYIPATGTLRLDSDKVVYTKDKYMRLQTPMVFPFYQFYGCYNKAKDKGIEYQTASDLYEDNGGLVNYVIGNRLNFKVTFAEDIDVVRLLYNHE
;
A
#
# COMPACT_ATOMS: atom_id res chain seq x y z
N MET A 1 4.49 6.16 0.59
CA MET A 1 5.20 6.69 1.77
C MET A 1 5.31 8.23 1.77
N ALA A 2 4.61 8.92 0.88
CA ALA A 2 4.67 10.39 0.73
C ALA A 2 3.90 11.20 1.79
N GLY A 3 3.09 10.57 2.64
CA GLY A 3 2.32 11.26 3.67
C GLY A 3 3.18 11.98 4.71
N LYS A 4 2.80 13.22 5.05
CA LYS A 4 3.50 14.09 6.03
C LYS A 4 3.48 13.58 7.48
N GLY A 5 2.67 12.57 7.80
CA GLY A 5 2.63 11.92 9.13
C GLY A 5 2.24 12.82 10.31
N THR A 6 1.51 13.89 10.08
CA THR A 6 1.22 14.98 11.05
C THR A 6 0.54 14.54 12.35
N ARG A 7 -0.11 13.36 12.37
CA ARG A 7 -0.85 12.85 13.54
C ARG A 7 0.01 12.20 14.63
N THR A 8 1.31 12.03 14.39
CA THR A 8 2.21 11.39 15.39
C THR A 8 2.97 12.40 16.25
N ASN A 9 2.77 13.72 16.06
CA ASN A 9 3.48 14.81 16.75
C ASN A 9 5.01 14.66 16.79
N LYS A 10 5.61 13.90 15.85
CA LYS A 10 7.06 13.70 15.75
C LYS A 10 7.61 14.50 14.56
N GLU A 11 8.80 15.04 14.71
CA GLU A 11 9.54 15.77 13.66
C GLU A 11 9.80 14.89 12.41
N VAL A 12 9.91 13.55 12.62
CA VAL A 12 10.17 12.58 11.55
C VAL A 12 8.88 11.87 11.16
N PRO A 13 8.55 11.76 9.86
CA PRO A 13 7.39 11.02 9.38
C PRO A 13 7.43 9.55 9.84
N LYS A 14 6.29 9.03 10.28
CA LYS A 14 6.16 7.72 10.95
C LYS A 14 6.76 6.54 10.18
N GLN A 15 6.71 6.55 8.85
CA GLN A 15 7.30 5.50 8.02
C GLN A 15 8.81 5.40 8.18
N PHE A 16 9.46 6.45 8.67
CA PHE A 16 10.90 6.54 8.93
C PHE A 16 11.26 6.43 10.42
N LEU A 17 10.31 6.02 11.26
CA LEU A 17 10.60 5.71 12.66
C LEU A 17 11.28 4.34 12.77
N LYS A 18 12.32 4.24 13.61
CA LYS A 18 12.98 2.99 13.94
C LYS A 18 12.04 2.09 14.74
N VAL A 19 11.93 0.85 14.34
CA VAL A 19 11.15 -0.20 15.02
C VAL A 19 12.04 -1.25 15.67
N SER A 20 13.27 -1.41 15.18
CA SER A 20 14.34 -2.18 15.83
C SER A 20 15.67 -1.42 15.70
N GLN A 21 16.79 -2.01 16.17
CA GLN A 21 18.10 -1.37 16.09
C GLN A 21 18.48 -1.00 14.65
N ASP A 22 18.17 -1.87 13.69
CA ASP A 22 18.64 -1.75 12.31
C ASP A 22 17.54 -1.46 11.28
N LYS A 23 16.22 -1.49 11.67
CA LYS A 23 15.12 -1.36 10.72
C LYS A 23 14.18 -0.20 11.00
N TYR A 24 13.76 0.44 9.93
CA TYR A 24 12.68 1.42 9.92
C TYR A 24 11.34 0.75 9.56
N LEU A 25 10.24 1.39 9.95
CA LEU A 25 8.90 0.84 9.74
C LEU A 25 8.63 0.41 8.29
N PHE A 26 9.03 1.21 7.30
CA PHE A 26 8.81 0.88 5.89
C PHE A 26 9.62 -0.33 5.41
N GLU A 27 10.78 -0.61 6.02
CA GLU A 27 11.64 -1.73 5.63
C GLU A 27 11.03 -3.08 6.01
N ILE A 28 10.23 -3.15 7.08
CA ILE A 28 9.49 -4.38 7.42
C ILE A 28 8.53 -4.76 6.29
N SER A 29 7.75 -3.79 5.78
CA SER A 29 6.88 -4.05 4.64
C SER A 29 7.66 -4.42 3.39
N LEU A 30 8.76 -3.70 3.11
CA LEU A 30 9.61 -3.94 1.94
C LEU A 30 10.20 -5.35 1.95
N ASP A 31 10.73 -5.80 3.09
CA ASP A 31 11.29 -7.14 3.24
C ASP A 31 10.24 -8.23 2.99
N LYS A 32 9.02 -8.04 3.48
CA LYS A 32 7.91 -8.96 3.21
C LYS A 32 7.61 -9.06 1.71
N PHE A 33 7.54 -7.94 0.99
CA PHE A 33 7.37 -7.95 -0.47
C PHE A 33 8.51 -8.67 -1.18
N ILE A 34 9.75 -8.43 -0.77
CA ILE A 34 10.92 -9.10 -1.34
C ILE A 34 10.86 -10.61 -1.08
N ARG A 35 10.53 -11.06 0.13
CA ARG A 35 10.44 -12.48 0.49
C ARG A 35 9.40 -13.26 -0.32
N THR A 36 8.31 -12.62 -0.77
CA THR A 36 7.33 -13.32 -1.62
C THR A 36 7.90 -13.76 -2.97
N GLY A 37 8.95 -13.12 -3.45
CA GLY A 37 9.55 -13.39 -4.77
C GLY A 37 8.63 -13.08 -5.97
N CYS A 38 7.47 -12.46 -5.74
CA CYS A 38 6.45 -12.26 -6.76
C CYS A 38 6.65 -11.00 -7.61
N TYR A 39 7.55 -10.11 -7.21
CA TYR A 39 7.70 -8.77 -7.79
C TYR A 39 8.93 -8.65 -8.68
N ARG A 40 8.76 -8.08 -9.87
CA ARG A 40 9.85 -7.68 -10.78
C ARG A 40 10.32 -6.25 -10.52
N LYS A 41 9.45 -5.41 -9.95
CA LYS A 41 9.74 -4.03 -9.62
C LYS A 41 8.93 -3.60 -8.39
N ILE A 42 9.56 -2.89 -7.47
CA ILE A 42 8.96 -2.28 -6.30
C ILE A 42 9.24 -0.78 -6.36
N VAL A 43 8.19 0.03 -6.37
CA VAL A 43 8.32 1.49 -6.41
C VAL A 43 8.01 2.06 -5.04
N LEU A 44 8.99 2.69 -4.42
CA LEU A 44 8.85 3.44 -3.19
C LEU A 44 8.54 4.90 -3.51
N VAL A 45 7.28 5.28 -3.35
CA VAL A 45 6.84 6.67 -3.52
C VAL A 45 7.00 7.39 -2.18
N VAL A 46 7.89 8.36 -2.14
CA VAL A 46 8.41 8.95 -0.90
C VAL A 46 8.17 10.46 -0.90
N ASN A 47 7.99 11.07 0.29
CA ASN A 47 8.03 12.53 0.40
C ASN A 47 9.33 13.05 -0.24
N PRO A 48 9.28 14.08 -1.12
CA PRO A 48 10.45 14.61 -1.82
C PRO A 48 11.66 14.90 -0.94
N GLU A 49 11.45 15.38 0.28
CA GLU A 49 12.51 15.70 1.26
C GLU A 49 13.32 14.47 1.70
N TYR A 50 12.74 13.25 1.59
CA TYR A 50 13.36 12.00 2.06
C TYR A 50 13.86 11.10 0.92
N VAL A 51 13.73 11.52 -0.34
CA VAL A 51 14.09 10.69 -1.50
C VAL A 51 15.55 10.25 -1.45
N GLU A 52 16.48 11.19 -1.27
CA GLU A 52 17.91 10.86 -1.25
C GLU A 52 18.29 10.03 -0.02
N TRP A 53 17.68 10.30 1.14
CA TRP A 53 17.91 9.50 2.32
C TRP A 53 17.43 8.04 2.11
N VAL A 54 16.25 7.83 1.51
CA VAL A 54 15.74 6.48 1.22
C VAL A 54 16.60 5.79 0.17
N LYS A 55 17.03 6.47 -0.91
CA LYS A 55 17.93 5.90 -1.91
C LYS A 55 19.23 5.39 -1.29
N ASN A 56 19.87 6.21 -0.45
CA ASN A 56 21.08 5.81 0.25
C ASN A 56 20.83 4.61 1.17
N ARG A 57 19.70 4.59 1.89
CA ARG A 57 19.33 3.47 2.76
C ARG A 57 19.13 2.18 1.96
N ILE A 58 18.43 2.24 0.81
CA ILE A 58 18.22 1.09 -0.07
C ILE A 58 19.55 0.60 -0.65
N SER A 59 20.41 1.49 -1.12
CA SER A 59 21.71 1.13 -1.67
C SER A 59 22.60 0.38 -0.66
N ASN A 60 22.57 0.79 0.60
CA ASN A 60 23.38 0.19 1.65
C ASN A 60 22.82 -1.17 2.14
N ASN A 61 21.50 -1.30 2.25
CA ASN A 61 20.88 -2.47 2.90
C ASN A 61 20.37 -3.53 1.92
N TYR A 62 20.18 -3.16 0.64
CA TYR A 62 19.65 -4.06 -0.40
C TYR A 62 20.61 -4.13 -1.59
N PRO A 63 21.81 -4.73 -1.45
CA PRO A 63 22.82 -4.75 -2.53
C PRO A 63 22.43 -5.65 -3.70
N GLY A 64 23.05 -5.42 -4.84
CA GLY A 64 23.01 -6.30 -6.00
C GLY A 64 21.64 -6.40 -6.66
N LYS A 65 21.14 -7.62 -6.85
CA LYS A 65 19.86 -7.88 -7.54
C LYS A 65 18.67 -7.31 -6.78
N LEU A 66 18.68 -7.32 -5.44
CA LEU A 66 17.59 -6.79 -4.62
C LEU A 66 17.43 -5.27 -4.81
N GLY A 67 18.53 -4.53 -4.78
CA GLY A 67 18.48 -3.08 -4.99
C GLY A 67 17.95 -2.70 -6.39
N ARG A 68 18.20 -3.53 -7.40
CA ARG A 68 17.68 -3.28 -8.76
C ARG A 68 16.17 -3.47 -8.89
N LEU A 69 15.56 -4.23 -7.98
CA LEU A 69 14.10 -4.36 -7.93
C LEU A 69 13.43 -3.10 -7.41
N ILE A 70 14.15 -2.24 -6.68
CA ILE A 70 13.60 -1.13 -5.91
C ILE A 70 13.92 0.18 -6.63
N THR A 71 12.87 0.92 -6.93
CA THR A 71 12.98 2.29 -7.47
C THR A 71 12.38 3.26 -6.44
N VAL A 72 13.07 4.36 -6.19
CA VAL A 72 12.61 5.41 -5.27
C VAL A 72 12.27 6.65 -6.08
N ILE A 73 11.02 7.13 -5.95
CA ILE A 73 10.53 8.32 -6.64
C ILE A 73 9.88 9.30 -5.66
N PRO A 74 9.86 10.61 -5.99
CA PRO A 74 9.11 11.57 -5.19
C PRO A 74 7.61 11.34 -5.32
N GLY A 75 6.87 11.56 -4.23
CA GLY A 75 5.41 11.57 -4.21
C GLY A 75 4.83 12.95 -4.52
N GLY A 76 3.52 12.99 -4.75
CA GLY A 76 2.76 14.22 -4.95
C GLY A 76 2.12 14.72 -3.65
N ASP A 77 1.31 15.79 -3.79
CA ASP A 77 0.71 16.51 -2.67
C ASP A 77 -0.39 15.71 -1.96
N THR A 78 -1.07 14.81 -2.67
CA THR A 78 -2.11 13.94 -2.11
C THR A 78 -1.72 12.46 -2.15
N ALA A 79 -2.43 11.64 -1.37
CA ALA A 79 -2.22 10.20 -1.39
C ALA A 79 -2.59 9.58 -2.76
N GLN A 80 -3.61 10.11 -3.43
CA GLN A 80 -3.97 9.71 -4.79
C GLN A 80 -2.87 10.11 -5.77
N HIS A 81 -2.42 11.36 -5.76
CA HIS A 81 -1.36 11.84 -6.66
C HIS A 81 -0.10 10.97 -6.51
N SER A 82 0.30 10.65 -5.27
CA SER A 82 1.41 9.75 -5.02
C SER A 82 1.21 8.34 -5.58
N ARG A 83 -0.01 7.76 -5.46
CA ARG A 83 -0.33 6.45 -6.05
C ARG A 83 -0.24 6.49 -7.58
N ILE A 84 -0.73 7.57 -8.19
CA ILE A 84 -0.69 7.77 -9.65
C ILE A 84 0.75 7.86 -10.14
N LEU A 85 1.60 8.69 -9.52
CA LEU A 85 3.02 8.78 -9.88
C LEU A 85 3.72 7.43 -9.78
N GLY A 86 3.42 6.65 -8.72
CA GLY A 86 3.92 5.28 -8.57
C GLY A 86 3.47 4.36 -9.68
N PHE A 87 2.20 4.42 -10.08
CA PHE A 87 1.64 3.62 -11.16
C PHE A 87 2.22 4.03 -12.53
N GLU A 88 2.23 5.32 -12.84
CA GLU A 88 2.77 5.84 -14.10
C GLU A 88 4.25 5.50 -14.29
N SER A 89 5.02 5.39 -13.19
CA SER A 89 6.43 4.95 -13.26
C SER A 89 6.62 3.48 -13.67
N LEU A 90 5.54 2.71 -13.76
CA LEU A 90 5.54 1.33 -14.25
C LEU A 90 5.20 1.24 -15.75
N LEU A 91 4.64 2.30 -16.33
CA LEU A 91 4.31 2.35 -17.75
C LEU A 91 5.60 2.47 -18.57
N THR A 92 5.64 1.76 -19.68
CA THR A 92 6.70 1.83 -20.70
C THR A 92 6.05 2.03 -22.06
N ASP A 93 6.80 2.52 -23.03
CA ASP A 93 6.31 2.71 -24.41
C ASP A 93 5.91 1.38 -25.07
N GLU A 94 6.48 0.27 -24.61
CA GLU A 94 6.17 -1.07 -25.07
C GLU A 94 5.24 -1.77 -24.08
N GLU A 95 3.95 -1.86 -24.40
CA GLU A 95 2.93 -2.49 -23.56
C GLU A 95 3.17 -3.97 -23.27
N SER A 96 3.86 -4.67 -24.17
CA SER A 96 4.24 -6.08 -23.97
C SER A 96 5.13 -6.31 -22.76
N LEU A 97 5.82 -5.26 -22.27
CA LEU A 97 6.65 -5.29 -21.07
C LEU A 97 5.89 -4.97 -19.78
N TRP A 98 4.63 -4.59 -19.89
CA TRP A 98 3.82 -4.29 -18.71
C TRP A 98 3.62 -5.52 -17.82
N PRO A 99 3.57 -5.35 -16.50
CA PRO A 99 3.33 -6.48 -15.61
C PRO A 99 1.88 -6.98 -15.72
N ASN A 100 1.64 -8.24 -15.36
CA ASN A 100 0.26 -8.79 -15.34
C ASN A 100 -0.57 -8.17 -14.21
N THR A 101 0.06 -7.79 -13.11
CA THR A 101 -0.61 -7.26 -11.91
C THR A 101 0.14 -6.07 -11.34
N VAL A 102 -0.59 -5.18 -10.69
CA VAL A 102 -0.05 -4.10 -9.85
C VAL A 102 -0.59 -4.23 -8.43
N THR A 103 0.26 -3.93 -7.46
CA THR A 103 -0.10 -3.96 -6.04
C THR A 103 0.11 -2.58 -5.42
N PHE A 104 -0.92 -2.05 -4.77
CA PHE A 104 -0.83 -0.81 -4.00
C PHE A 104 -0.77 -1.11 -2.52
N HIS A 105 0.15 -0.46 -1.82
CA HIS A 105 0.36 -0.69 -0.39
C HIS A 105 0.66 0.58 0.39
N ASP A 106 0.08 0.68 1.59
CA ASP A 106 0.45 1.66 2.60
C ASP A 106 1.73 1.18 3.31
N GLY A 107 2.87 1.83 3.10
CA GLY A 107 4.15 1.44 3.71
C GLY A 107 4.22 1.52 5.25
N VAL A 108 3.11 1.84 5.89
CA VAL A 108 2.93 1.85 7.36
C VAL A 108 2.01 0.71 7.84
N ARG A 109 1.69 -0.26 6.99
CA ARG A 109 1.01 -1.51 7.36
C ARG A 109 1.99 -2.66 7.23
N VAL A 110 2.48 -3.15 8.35
CA VAL A 110 3.54 -4.17 8.37
C VAL A 110 3.04 -5.58 8.64
N GLY A 111 1.79 -5.71 9.06
CA GLY A 111 1.21 -6.98 9.54
C GLY A 111 0.47 -7.79 8.46
N PHE A 112 0.64 -7.51 7.18
CA PHE A 112 -0.02 -8.31 6.14
C PHE A 112 0.55 -9.74 6.05
N ASP A 113 -0.30 -10.69 5.66
CA ASP A 113 0.06 -12.08 5.46
C ASP A 113 0.65 -12.29 4.06
N GLU A 114 1.87 -12.83 3.97
CA GLU A 114 2.60 -13.06 2.73
C GLU A 114 1.96 -14.20 1.90
N ASN A 115 1.37 -15.20 2.55
CA ASN A 115 0.65 -16.27 1.85
C ASN A 115 -0.65 -15.75 1.24
N LEU A 116 -1.41 -14.93 1.98
CA LEU A 116 -2.59 -14.26 1.43
C LEU A 116 -2.23 -13.37 0.25
N LEU A 117 -1.13 -12.61 0.35
CA LEU A 117 -0.67 -11.77 -0.75
C LEU A 117 -0.32 -12.60 -1.99
N THR A 118 0.41 -13.69 -1.82
CA THR A 118 0.77 -14.62 -2.92
C THR A 118 -0.49 -15.23 -3.55
N PHE A 119 -1.46 -15.64 -2.72
CA PHE A 119 -2.77 -16.12 -3.18
C PHE A 119 -3.49 -15.06 -4.03
N MET A 120 -3.57 -13.81 -3.54
CA MET A 120 -4.23 -12.71 -4.27
C MET A 120 -3.55 -12.42 -5.61
N ILE A 121 -2.22 -12.40 -5.67
CA ILE A 121 -1.46 -12.17 -6.91
C ILE A 121 -1.75 -13.27 -7.93
N ASN A 122 -1.67 -14.54 -7.53
CA ASN A 122 -1.90 -15.66 -8.42
C ASN A 122 -3.34 -15.66 -8.97
N ASN A 123 -4.33 -15.48 -8.12
CA ASN A 123 -5.73 -15.46 -8.55
C ASN A 123 -6.07 -14.23 -9.39
N CYS A 124 -5.52 -13.06 -9.09
CA CYS A 124 -5.67 -11.85 -9.90
C CYS A 124 -5.17 -12.06 -11.34
N ARG A 125 -4.02 -12.75 -11.51
CA ARG A 125 -3.46 -13.09 -12.83
C ARG A 125 -4.36 -14.00 -13.64
N PHE A 126 -5.01 -14.98 -13.00
CA PHE A 126 -5.87 -15.96 -13.69
C PHE A 126 -7.26 -15.40 -14.01
N ASN A 127 -7.86 -14.67 -13.09
CA ASN A 127 -9.27 -14.29 -13.16
C ASN A 127 -9.50 -12.87 -13.68
N SER A 128 -8.44 -12.10 -13.91
CA SER A 128 -8.52 -10.68 -14.30
C SER A 128 -9.42 -9.83 -13.38
N THR A 129 -9.46 -10.20 -12.08
CA THR A 129 -10.27 -9.55 -11.04
C THR A 129 -9.35 -9.03 -9.95
N ALA A 130 -9.61 -7.85 -9.42
CA ALA A 130 -8.84 -7.31 -8.30
C ALA A 130 -9.12 -8.05 -6.99
N TYR A 131 -8.15 -8.05 -6.08
CA TYR A 131 -8.27 -8.61 -4.74
C TYR A 131 -7.93 -7.56 -3.69
N VAL A 132 -8.87 -7.34 -2.77
CA VAL A 132 -8.75 -6.33 -1.70
C VAL A 132 -8.98 -6.98 -0.34
N PRO A 133 -7.99 -6.98 0.56
CA PRO A 133 -8.17 -7.52 1.89
C PRO A 133 -8.96 -6.57 2.77
N TYR A 134 -9.80 -7.12 3.63
CA TYR A 134 -10.58 -6.38 4.62
C TYR A 134 -10.67 -7.11 5.94
N ILE A 135 -11.02 -6.38 6.99
CA ILE A 135 -11.50 -6.96 8.25
C ILE A 135 -12.90 -6.41 8.55
N PRO A 136 -13.81 -7.24 9.12
CA PRO A 136 -15.11 -6.75 9.58
C PRO A 136 -14.92 -5.66 10.63
N ALA A 137 -15.78 -4.64 10.63
CA ALA A 137 -15.81 -3.67 11.71
C ALA A 137 -16.32 -4.33 12.99
N THR A 138 -15.55 -4.23 14.09
CA THR A 138 -15.86 -4.88 15.37
C THR A 138 -16.51 -3.95 16.39
N GLY A 139 -16.43 -2.63 16.16
CA GLY A 139 -17.04 -1.61 17.04
C GLY A 139 -18.31 -1.03 16.43
N THR A 140 -19.12 -0.38 17.28
CA THR A 140 -20.25 0.43 16.83
C THR A 140 -19.72 1.64 16.05
N LEU A 141 -20.24 1.86 14.85
CA LEU A 141 -19.93 3.02 14.01
C LEU A 141 -21.04 4.06 14.15
N ARG A 142 -20.65 5.31 14.41
CA ARG A 142 -21.55 6.46 14.48
C ARG A 142 -21.00 7.57 13.60
N LEU A 143 -21.84 8.18 12.79
CA LEU A 143 -21.49 9.43 12.10
C LEU A 143 -21.56 10.58 13.11
N ASP A 144 -20.59 11.47 13.07
CA ASP A 144 -20.48 12.61 13.98
C ASP A 144 -21.69 13.57 13.85
N SER A 145 -22.22 13.69 12.63
CA SER A 145 -23.39 14.55 12.30
C SER A 145 -24.74 13.91 12.55
N ASP A 146 -24.83 12.57 12.72
CA ASP A 146 -26.08 11.84 12.76
C ASP A 146 -26.21 10.99 14.02
N LYS A 147 -27.45 10.92 14.57
CA LYS A 147 -27.80 10.01 15.67
C LYS A 147 -27.91 8.54 15.20
N VAL A 148 -27.65 8.25 13.91
CA VAL A 148 -27.81 6.91 13.34
C VAL A 148 -26.65 6.04 13.76
N VAL A 149 -26.97 4.92 14.42
CA VAL A 149 -26.02 3.86 14.75
C VAL A 149 -26.01 2.86 13.61
N TYR A 150 -24.85 2.70 12.97
CA TYR A 150 -24.69 1.73 11.90
C TYR A 150 -24.34 0.36 12.48
N THR A 151 -25.01 -0.68 12.04
CA THR A 151 -24.70 -2.04 12.45
C THR A 151 -23.33 -2.47 11.88
N LYS A 152 -22.45 -2.88 12.78
CA LYS A 152 -21.05 -3.26 12.48
C LYS A 152 -20.92 -4.28 11.35
N ASP A 153 -21.90 -5.18 11.19
CA ASP A 153 -21.87 -6.29 10.24
C ASP A 153 -21.96 -5.86 8.77
N LYS A 154 -22.30 -4.58 8.50
CA LYS A 154 -22.39 -4.00 7.15
C LYS A 154 -21.12 -3.26 6.71
N TYR A 155 -20.11 -3.14 7.57
CA TYR A 155 -18.93 -2.34 7.27
C TYR A 155 -17.66 -3.16 7.22
N MET A 156 -16.93 -2.96 6.16
CA MET A 156 -15.58 -3.50 5.94
C MET A 156 -14.55 -2.40 6.18
N ARG A 157 -13.52 -2.73 6.95
CA ARG A 157 -12.32 -1.88 7.06
C ARG A 157 -11.29 -2.40 6.07
N LEU A 158 -11.15 -1.72 4.94
CA LEU A 158 -10.24 -2.14 3.88
C LEU A 158 -8.78 -2.06 4.34
N GLN A 159 -8.00 -2.99 3.86
CA GLN A 159 -6.57 -3.06 4.13
C GLN A 159 -5.77 -3.05 2.82
N THR A 160 -4.48 -2.91 2.93
CA THR A 160 -3.52 -3.12 1.85
C THR A 160 -2.52 -4.18 2.29
N PRO A 161 -1.89 -4.94 1.37
CA PRO A 161 -1.78 -4.75 -0.08
C PRO A 161 -3.08 -5.02 -0.84
N MET A 162 -3.40 -4.18 -1.84
CA MET A 162 -4.49 -4.38 -2.79
C MET A 162 -3.89 -4.77 -4.15
N VAL A 163 -4.39 -5.82 -4.78
CA VAL A 163 -3.83 -6.38 -6.02
C VAL A 163 -4.84 -6.20 -7.16
N PHE A 164 -4.37 -5.66 -8.27
CA PHE A 164 -5.21 -5.38 -9.46
C PHE A 164 -4.59 -5.98 -10.71
N PRO A 165 -5.40 -6.42 -11.69
CA PRO A 165 -4.92 -6.72 -13.03
C PRO A 165 -4.43 -5.43 -13.69
N PHE A 166 -3.20 -5.43 -14.21
CA PHE A 166 -2.53 -4.19 -14.63
C PHE A 166 -3.26 -3.46 -15.77
N TYR A 167 -3.60 -4.17 -16.84
CA TYR A 167 -4.27 -3.60 -18.02
C TYR A 167 -5.66 -3.04 -17.69
N GLN A 168 -6.43 -3.78 -16.90
CA GLN A 168 -7.76 -3.34 -16.49
C GLN A 168 -7.67 -2.13 -15.57
N PHE A 169 -6.68 -2.13 -14.65
CA PHE A 169 -6.44 -0.96 -13.80
C PHE A 169 -6.04 0.27 -14.63
N TYR A 170 -5.19 0.09 -15.65
CA TYR A 170 -4.82 1.17 -16.56
C TYR A 170 -6.04 1.75 -17.29
N GLY A 171 -6.94 0.89 -17.78
CA GLY A 171 -8.20 1.33 -18.40
C GLY A 171 -9.11 2.13 -17.44
N CYS A 172 -9.25 1.66 -16.20
CA CYS A 172 -10.00 2.36 -15.16
C CYS A 172 -9.34 3.68 -14.76
N TYR A 173 -8.01 3.68 -14.66
CA TYR A 173 -7.23 4.88 -14.37
C TYR A 173 -7.42 5.97 -15.42
N ASN A 174 -7.37 5.64 -16.70
CA ASN A 174 -7.60 6.61 -17.79
C ASN A 174 -9.01 7.20 -17.73
N LYS A 175 -10.04 6.38 -17.51
CA LYS A 175 -11.43 6.87 -17.33
C LYS A 175 -11.55 7.80 -16.12
N ALA A 176 -10.88 7.47 -15.00
CA ALA A 176 -10.87 8.30 -13.79
C ALA A 176 -10.16 9.64 -14.02
N LYS A 177 -9.05 9.62 -14.76
CA LYS A 177 -8.30 10.83 -15.14
C LYS A 177 -9.15 11.81 -15.93
N ASP A 178 -9.92 11.31 -16.90
CA ASP A 178 -10.82 12.12 -17.73
C ASP A 178 -11.96 12.76 -16.90
N LYS A 179 -12.41 12.09 -15.85
CA LYS A 179 -13.44 12.61 -14.93
C LYS A 179 -12.91 13.69 -13.96
N GLY A 180 -11.61 13.74 -13.70
CA GLY A 180 -11.01 14.66 -12.73
C GLY A 180 -11.41 14.38 -11.27
N ILE A 181 -11.82 13.14 -10.94
CA ILE A 181 -12.29 12.75 -9.60
C ILE A 181 -11.13 12.30 -8.74
N GLU A 182 -11.08 12.76 -7.48
CA GLU A 182 -10.14 12.26 -6.49
C GLU A 182 -10.75 11.09 -5.70
N TYR A 183 -10.09 9.93 -5.72
CA TYR A 183 -10.49 8.71 -5.05
C TYR A 183 -9.69 8.45 -3.78
N GLN A 184 -10.37 8.02 -2.72
CA GLN A 184 -9.74 7.73 -1.43
C GLN A 184 -8.82 6.49 -1.52
N THR A 185 -9.24 5.46 -2.24
CA THR A 185 -8.48 4.22 -2.40
C THR A 185 -8.32 3.84 -3.88
N ALA A 186 -7.40 2.90 -4.15
CA ALA A 186 -7.25 2.33 -5.49
C ALA A 186 -8.45 1.45 -5.86
N SER A 187 -9.11 0.82 -4.89
CA SER A 187 -10.33 0.03 -5.12
C SER A 187 -11.50 0.92 -5.54
N ASP A 188 -11.70 2.08 -4.89
CA ASP A 188 -12.78 2.99 -5.26
C ASP A 188 -12.62 3.48 -6.71
N LEU A 189 -11.38 3.85 -7.09
CA LEU A 189 -11.07 4.21 -8.48
C LEU A 189 -11.42 3.07 -9.44
N TYR A 190 -11.03 1.85 -9.09
CA TYR A 190 -11.19 0.69 -9.95
C TYR A 190 -12.66 0.30 -10.13
N GLU A 191 -13.43 0.20 -9.03
CA GLU A 191 -14.86 -0.17 -9.05
C GLU A 191 -15.74 0.89 -9.73
N ASP A 192 -15.53 2.17 -9.44
CA ASP A 192 -16.30 3.28 -10.03
C ASP A 192 -16.11 3.39 -11.56
N ASN A 193 -15.03 2.82 -12.07
CA ASN A 193 -14.72 2.80 -13.50
C ASN A 193 -14.95 1.43 -14.17
N GLY A 194 -15.67 0.52 -13.48
CA GLY A 194 -16.17 -0.75 -14.04
C GLY A 194 -15.27 -1.96 -13.74
N GLY A 195 -14.29 -1.81 -12.85
CA GLY A 195 -13.46 -2.92 -12.40
C GLY A 195 -14.18 -3.82 -11.40
N LEU A 196 -13.87 -5.12 -11.41
CA LEU A 196 -14.42 -6.11 -10.49
C LEU A 196 -13.44 -6.38 -9.35
N VAL A 197 -13.95 -6.37 -8.12
CA VAL A 197 -13.16 -6.61 -6.89
C VAL A 197 -13.68 -7.81 -6.12
N ASN A 198 -12.77 -8.72 -5.77
CA ASN A 198 -12.98 -9.76 -4.77
C ASN A 198 -12.45 -9.28 -3.42
N TYR A 199 -13.34 -9.15 -2.44
CA TYR A 199 -12.99 -8.84 -1.07
C TYR A 199 -12.64 -10.11 -0.31
N VAL A 200 -11.44 -10.15 0.29
CA VAL A 200 -10.93 -11.32 1.04
C VAL A 200 -10.64 -10.96 2.49
N ILE A 201 -10.81 -11.93 3.40
CA ILE A 201 -10.52 -11.69 4.81
C ILE A 201 -9.02 -11.46 4.99
N GLY A 202 -8.68 -10.31 5.56
CA GLY A 202 -7.32 -9.92 5.89
C GLY A 202 -6.90 -10.30 7.31
N ASN A 203 -5.90 -9.60 7.84
CA ASN A 203 -5.32 -9.86 9.16
C ASN A 203 -5.52 -8.66 10.09
N ARG A 204 -5.99 -8.89 11.31
CA ARG A 204 -6.16 -7.82 12.34
C ARG A 204 -4.85 -7.14 12.72
N LEU A 205 -3.73 -7.86 12.68
CA LEU A 205 -2.40 -7.31 12.93
C LEU A 205 -1.90 -6.40 11.79
N ASN A 206 -2.58 -6.42 10.62
CA ASN A 206 -2.30 -5.53 9.50
C ASN A 206 -3.01 -4.17 9.67
N PHE A 207 -2.91 -3.59 10.85
CA PHE A 207 -3.43 -2.25 11.11
C PHE A 207 -2.54 -1.18 10.47
N LYS A 208 -3.12 -0.01 10.21
CA LYS A 208 -2.38 1.14 9.70
C LYS A 208 -1.80 1.90 10.89
N VAL A 209 -0.49 1.93 11.01
CA VAL A 209 0.19 2.76 12.01
C VAL A 209 -0.22 4.22 11.78
N THR A 210 -0.97 4.77 12.74
CA THR A 210 -1.57 6.10 12.62
C THR A 210 -1.19 6.98 13.80
N PHE A 211 -1.19 6.43 14.99
CA PHE A 211 -0.88 7.10 16.25
C PHE A 211 0.51 6.69 16.77
N ALA A 212 1.03 7.43 17.77
CA ALA A 212 2.35 7.17 18.33
C ALA A 212 2.42 5.79 19.01
N GLU A 213 1.35 5.40 19.67
CA GLU A 213 1.20 4.14 20.41
C GLU A 213 1.24 2.91 19.47
N ASP A 214 0.81 3.07 18.23
CA ASP A 214 0.86 2.00 17.23
C ASP A 214 2.31 1.55 16.97
N ILE A 215 3.29 2.45 17.09
CA ILE A 215 4.71 2.13 16.91
C ILE A 215 5.19 1.16 18.00
N ASP A 216 4.74 1.34 19.22
CA ASP A 216 5.15 0.47 20.34
C ASP A 216 4.58 -0.93 20.15
N VAL A 217 3.35 -1.04 19.61
CA VAL A 217 2.79 -2.34 19.21
C VAL A 217 3.64 -3.01 18.13
N VAL A 218 4.06 -2.24 17.09
CA VAL A 218 4.95 -2.78 16.05
C VAL A 218 6.28 -3.22 16.64
N ARG A 219 6.88 -2.45 17.52
CA ARG A 219 8.14 -2.83 18.21
C ARG A 219 8.00 -4.15 18.95
N LEU A 220 6.91 -4.36 19.69
CA LEU A 220 6.64 -5.63 20.38
C LEU A 220 6.52 -6.81 19.42
N LEU A 221 5.91 -6.61 18.25
CA LEU A 221 5.70 -7.68 17.25
C LEU A 221 7.00 -8.04 16.49
N TYR A 222 7.91 -7.08 16.29
CA TYR A 222 9.09 -7.23 15.43
C TYR A 222 10.43 -7.04 16.16
N ASN A 223 10.44 -6.97 17.50
CA ASN A 223 11.66 -6.77 18.29
C ASN A 223 12.58 -8.01 18.33
N HIS A 224 12.14 -9.14 17.76
CA HIS A 224 12.85 -10.41 17.75
C HIS A 224 13.28 -10.85 16.33
N GLU A 225 13.05 -10.01 15.34
CA GLU A 225 13.57 -10.16 13.97
C GLU A 225 14.78 -9.21 13.78
#